data_7af65d1711954ac8b0c8054837144083
#
_entry.id   7af65d1711954ac8b0c8054837144083
#
_cell.length_a   1.000
_cell.length_b   1.000
_cell.length_c   1.000
_cell.angle_alpha   90.00
_cell.angle_beta   90.00
_cell.angle_gamma   90.00
#
_symmetry.space_group_name_H-M   'P 1'
#
loop_
_entity.id
_entity.type
_entity.pdbx_description
1 polymer ?
#
loop_
_entity_poly.entity_id
_entity_poly.type
_entity_poly.pdbx_seq_one_letter_code
_entity_poly.pdbx_strand_id
1 'polypeptide(L)'
;VGHPPGAPFFMLAANFFSLFAAPGNVAYMVNIMSALMSAAGILFLFWSITHLTRKLIVGNSREITGAQTITILASGLVGALAYTWSDTYWFSAVEGEVYSFSSLFTAVVFWLILKWEDNADSPHSDRWLILIAYLVGLSIGVHLLNLLCIPAIVLVVYYKKFPGKNWKYTLLALAVSAILVAIVLYGIVPGVVKVGGWFELLFVNVFGMPFNTGLYVYLILLFGTLAAGIICTERFKAQTTKAQKTVSAILVASVALLGIPFYGHNVTF
;
A
#
# COMPACT_ATOMS: atom_id res chain seq x y z
N VAL A 1 -8.92 15.62 -17.68
CA VAL A 1 -10.06 15.44 -16.76
C VAL A 1 -10.01 13.98 -16.32
N GLY A 2 -9.80 13.75 -15.00
CA GLY A 2 -9.72 12.39 -14.48
C GLY A 2 -11.07 11.66 -14.61
N HIS A 3 -11.00 10.36 -14.90
CA HIS A 3 -12.20 9.52 -14.85
C HIS A 3 -12.72 9.37 -13.41
N PRO A 4 -14.04 9.29 -13.17
CA PRO A 4 -14.54 8.85 -11.88
C PRO A 4 -14.06 7.42 -11.55
N PRO A 5 -13.64 7.12 -10.33
CA PRO A 5 -13.69 7.90 -9.09
C PRO A 5 -12.52 8.88 -8.88
N GLY A 6 -11.68 9.11 -9.87
CA GLY A 6 -10.51 9.96 -9.78
C GLY A 6 -9.26 9.25 -9.21
N ALA A 7 -8.13 9.93 -9.26
CA ALA A 7 -6.85 9.48 -8.72
C ALA A 7 -6.18 10.63 -7.95
N PRO A 8 -6.67 10.99 -6.76
CA PRO A 8 -6.27 12.21 -6.07
C PRO A 8 -4.79 12.25 -5.71
N PHE A 9 -4.21 11.12 -5.32
CA PHE A 9 -2.80 11.07 -4.99
C PHE A 9 -1.92 11.15 -6.24
N PHE A 10 -2.37 10.56 -7.35
CA PHE A 10 -1.70 10.75 -8.64
C PHE A 10 -1.76 12.22 -9.07
N MET A 11 -2.92 12.86 -8.97
CA MET A 11 -3.09 14.28 -9.32
C MET A 11 -2.23 15.20 -8.45
N LEU A 12 -2.09 14.90 -7.16
CA LEU A 12 -1.21 15.64 -6.26
C LEU A 12 0.27 15.52 -6.69
N ALA A 13 0.72 14.31 -7.01
CA ALA A 13 2.07 14.08 -7.51
C ALA A 13 2.29 14.77 -8.86
N ALA A 14 1.35 14.66 -9.79
CA ALA A 14 1.42 15.32 -11.09
C ALA A 14 1.46 16.86 -10.96
N ASN A 15 0.67 17.42 -10.05
CA ASN A 15 0.72 18.84 -9.74
C ASN A 15 2.10 19.24 -9.18
N PHE A 16 2.67 18.47 -8.26
CA PHE A 16 4.01 18.73 -7.74
C PHE A 16 5.05 18.77 -8.87
N PHE A 17 5.04 17.80 -9.80
CA PHE A 17 5.94 17.80 -10.94
C PHE A 17 5.67 18.96 -11.89
N SER A 18 4.42 19.38 -12.05
CA SER A 18 4.06 20.52 -12.92
C SER A 18 4.65 21.85 -12.45
N LEU A 19 4.96 22.00 -11.15
CA LEU A 19 5.61 23.19 -10.61
C LEU A 19 7.01 23.44 -11.16
N PHE A 20 7.66 22.41 -11.68
CA PHE A 20 8.98 22.49 -12.29
C PHE A 20 8.93 22.70 -13.82
N ALA A 21 7.73 22.84 -14.41
CA ALA A 21 7.53 22.97 -15.83
C ALA A 21 7.35 24.43 -16.27
N ALA A 22 7.91 24.78 -17.42
CA ALA A 22 7.44 25.98 -18.14
C ALA A 22 5.99 25.76 -18.62
N PRO A 23 5.18 26.83 -18.80
CA PRO A 23 3.76 26.72 -19.11
C PRO A 23 3.39 25.82 -20.29
N GLY A 24 4.25 25.70 -21.30
CA GLY A 24 4.05 24.80 -22.45
C GLY A 24 4.47 23.34 -22.23
N ASN A 25 5.16 23.02 -21.12
CA ASN A 25 5.82 21.73 -20.92
C ASN A 25 5.21 20.90 -19.76
N VAL A 26 4.05 21.26 -19.26
CA VAL A 26 3.39 20.58 -18.13
C VAL A 26 3.17 19.10 -18.43
N ALA A 27 2.62 18.77 -19.59
CA ALA A 27 2.39 17.38 -20.00
C ALA A 27 3.70 16.56 -20.03
N TYR A 28 4.78 17.16 -20.54
CA TYR A 28 6.09 16.52 -20.57
C TYR A 28 6.62 16.21 -19.17
N MET A 29 6.44 17.11 -18.21
CA MET A 29 6.85 16.87 -16.81
C MET A 29 6.02 15.79 -16.13
N VAL A 30 4.73 15.66 -16.46
CA VAL A 30 3.91 14.55 -15.98
C VAL A 30 4.36 13.21 -16.57
N ASN A 31 4.76 13.19 -17.84
CA ASN A 31 5.35 11.99 -18.45
C ASN A 31 6.71 11.63 -17.82
N ILE A 32 7.55 12.62 -17.48
CA ILE A 32 8.78 12.39 -16.70
C ILE A 32 8.47 11.77 -15.35
N MET A 33 7.43 12.24 -14.66
CA MET A 33 6.98 11.61 -13.42
C MET A 33 6.67 10.12 -13.62
N SER A 34 5.88 9.79 -14.66
CA SER A 34 5.54 8.40 -14.97
C SER A 34 6.79 7.55 -15.29
N ALA A 35 7.74 8.09 -16.03
CA ALA A 35 9.02 7.43 -16.31
C ALA A 35 9.84 7.16 -15.02
N LEU A 36 9.92 8.13 -14.12
CA LEU A 36 10.61 7.99 -12.83
C LEU A 36 9.93 6.96 -11.93
N MET A 37 8.59 6.96 -11.87
CA MET A 37 7.82 5.96 -11.12
C MET A 37 8.03 4.56 -11.68
N SER A 38 8.04 4.43 -13.02
CA SER A 38 8.35 3.16 -13.69
C SER A 38 9.76 2.68 -13.40
N ALA A 39 10.77 3.55 -13.49
CA ALA A 39 12.16 3.20 -13.19
C ALA A 39 12.31 2.74 -11.73
N ALA A 40 11.67 3.43 -10.78
CA ALA A 40 11.64 3.01 -9.39
C ALA A 40 10.94 1.64 -9.21
N GLY A 41 9.84 1.39 -9.93
CA GLY A 41 9.16 0.10 -9.93
C GLY A 41 10.07 -1.04 -10.38
N ILE A 42 10.85 -0.83 -11.46
CA ILE A 42 11.85 -1.79 -11.94
C ILE A 42 12.95 -2.04 -10.90
N LEU A 43 13.40 -1.01 -10.18
CA LEU A 43 14.38 -1.16 -9.11
C LEU A 43 13.86 -2.07 -7.99
N PHE A 44 12.63 -1.89 -7.54
CA PHE A 44 12.04 -2.75 -6.52
C PHE A 44 11.76 -4.16 -7.04
N LEU A 45 11.44 -4.33 -8.31
CA LEU A 45 11.34 -5.64 -8.96
C LEU A 45 12.69 -6.35 -8.97
N PHE A 46 13.76 -5.67 -9.38
CA PHE A 46 15.12 -6.19 -9.33
C PHE A 46 15.50 -6.65 -7.92
N TRP A 47 15.24 -5.84 -6.90
CA TRP A 47 15.51 -6.20 -5.50
C TRP A 47 14.67 -7.40 -5.03
N SER A 48 13.43 -7.50 -5.47
CA SER A 48 12.56 -8.62 -5.13
C SER A 48 13.05 -9.92 -5.74
N ILE A 49 13.44 -9.90 -7.02
CA ILE A 49 13.98 -11.08 -7.72
C ILE A 49 15.31 -11.52 -7.10
N THR A 50 16.24 -10.59 -6.87
CA THR A 50 17.53 -10.90 -6.25
C THR A 50 17.36 -11.45 -4.85
N HIS A 51 16.42 -10.93 -4.06
CA HIS A 51 16.08 -11.41 -2.73
C HIS A 51 15.57 -12.86 -2.77
N LEU A 52 14.60 -13.15 -3.63
CA LEU A 52 14.05 -14.49 -3.79
C LEU A 52 15.08 -15.49 -4.31
N THR A 53 15.87 -15.09 -5.31
CA THR A 53 16.96 -15.93 -5.86
C THR A 53 18.00 -16.23 -4.79
N ARG A 54 18.39 -15.25 -3.99
CA ARG A 54 19.29 -15.46 -2.85
C ARG A 54 18.73 -16.48 -1.87
N LYS A 55 17.46 -16.38 -1.52
CA LYS A 55 16.78 -17.32 -0.63
C LYS A 55 16.78 -18.75 -1.16
N LEU A 56 16.60 -18.92 -2.46
CA LEU A 56 16.59 -20.22 -3.12
C LEU A 56 17.99 -20.85 -3.23
N ILE A 57 19.01 -20.04 -3.57
CA ILE A 57 20.37 -20.56 -3.86
C ILE A 57 21.23 -20.68 -2.62
N VAL A 58 21.15 -19.69 -1.72
CA VAL A 58 22.04 -19.58 -0.55
C VAL A 58 21.36 -20.09 0.72
N GLY A 59 20.03 -19.98 0.79
CA GLY A 59 19.26 -20.34 1.98
C GLY A 59 19.68 -19.50 3.20
N ASN A 60 19.97 -20.17 4.31
CA ASN A 60 20.37 -19.54 5.57
C ASN A 60 21.89 -19.35 5.73
N SER A 61 22.70 -19.72 4.73
CA SER A 61 24.14 -19.52 4.79
C SER A 61 24.50 -18.02 4.84
N ARG A 62 25.57 -17.71 5.56
CA ARG A 62 26.15 -16.35 5.58
C ARG A 62 27.18 -16.15 4.48
N GLU A 63 27.79 -17.22 4.02
CA GLU A 63 28.83 -17.19 2.98
C GLU A 63 28.19 -17.32 1.60
N ILE A 64 28.56 -16.44 0.71
CA ILE A 64 28.07 -16.39 -0.68
C ILE A 64 29.31 -16.49 -1.58
N THR A 65 29.34 -17.47 -2.47
CA THR A 65 30.41 -17.61 -3.47
C THR A 65 30.24 -16.59 -4.59
N GLY A 66 31.33 -16.28 -5.31
CA GLY A 66 31.30 -15.39 -6.46
C GLY A 66 30.31 -15.85 -7.55
N ALA A 67 30.26 -17.16 -7.81
CA ALA A 67 29.31 -17.73 -8.77
C ALA A 67 27.84 -17.50 -8.34
N GLN A 68 27.53 -17.72 -7.05
CA GLN A 68 26.19 -17.45 -6.52
C GLN A 68 25.83 -15.96 -6.61
N THR A 69 26.77 -15.06 -6.33
CA THR A 69 26.57 -13.61 -6.45
C THR A 69 26.21 -13.23 -7.89
N ILE A 70 26.97 -13.73 -8.88
CA ILE A 70 26.71 -13.52 -10.29
C ILE A 70 25.32 -14.04 -10.66
N THR A 71 24.96 -15.25 -10.24
CA THR A 71 23.64 -15.85 -10.53
C THR A 71 22.50 -15.02 -9.95
N ILE A 72 22.64 -14.53 -8.72
CA ILE A 72 21.62 -13.70 -8.06
C ILE A 72 21.45 -12.37 -8.83
N LEU A 73 22.54 -11.69 -9.13
CA LEU A 73 22.48 -10.40 -9.83
C LEU A 73 21.99 -10.54 -11.26
N ALA A 74 22.45 -11.57 -11.98
CA ALA A 74 22.02 -11.87 -13.35
C ALA A 74 20.51 -12.19 -13.41
N SER A 75 19.98 -12.99 -12.47
CA SER A 75 18.55 -13.28 -12.39
C SER A 75 17.73 -12.02 -12.20
N GLY A 76 18.15 -11.13 -11.29
CA GLY A 76 17.50 -9.83 -11.07
C GLY A 76 17.54 -8.95 -12.32
N LEU A 77 18.70 -8.88 -12.97
CA LEU A 77 18.89 -8.06 -14.16
C LEU A 77 18.04 -8.57 -15.34
N VAL A 78 18.05 -9.86 -15.60
CA VAL A 78 17.26 -10.47 -16.68
C VAL A 78 15.77 -10.22 -16.45
N GLY A 79 15.25 -10.47 -15.24
CA GLY A 79 13.85 -10.27 -14.93
C GLY A 79 13.43 -8.80 -15.00
N ALA A 80 14.25 -7.89 -14.47
CA ALA A 80 14.02 -6.46 -14.52
C ALA A 80 14.03 -5.93 -15.97
N LEU A 81 15.02 -6.32 -16.78
CA LEU A 81 15.11 -5.92 -18.19
C LEU A 81 13.96 -6.49 -19.01
N ALA A 82 13.61 -7.77 -18.83
CA ALA A 82 12.49 -8.37 -19.54
C ALA A 82 11.18 -7.62 -19.29
N TYR A 83 10.94 -7.17 -18.05
CA TYR A 83 9.76 -6.39 -17.71
C TYR A 83 9.85 -4.96 -18.25
N THR A 84 11.02 -4.32 -18.18
CA THR A 84 11.25 -2.98 -18.73
C THR A 84 10.94 -2.91 -20.24
N TRP A 85 11.32 -3.94 -20.98
CA TRP A 85 11.13 -4.01 -22.44
C TRP A 85 9.78 -4.60 -22.87
N SER A 86 8.87 -4.88 -21.92
CA SER A 86 7.51 -5.26 -22.28
C SER A 86 6.72 -4.05 -22.77
N ASP A 87 5.97 -4.24 -23.86
CA ASP A 87 5.21 -3.15 -24.51
C ASP A 87 4.30 -2.43 -23.52
N THR A 88 3.52 -3.17 -22.74
CA THR A 88 2.56 -2.61 -21.77
C THR A 88 3.25 -1.74 -20.72
N TYR A 89 4.41 -2.18 -20.21
CA TYR A 89 5.12 -1.41 -19.18
C TYR A 89 5.77 -0.17 -19.78
N TRP A 90 6.31 -0.30 -20.99
CA TRP A 90 6.90 0.81 -21.71
C TRP A 90 5.88 1.91 -22.02
N PHE A 91 4.71 1.54 -22.54
CA PHE A 91 3.62 2.49 -22.76
C PHE A 91 3.23 3.22 -21.47
N SER A 92 3.06 2.49 -20.37
CA SER A 92 2.76 3.10 -19.08
C SER A 92 3.85 4.06 -18.57
N ALA A 93 5.11 3.83 -18.95
CA ALA A 93 6.23 4.68 -18.55
C ALA A 93 6.30 6.02 -19.29
N VAL A 94 5.81 6.08 -20.53
CA VAL A 94 5.89 7.29 -21.37
C VAL A 94 4.61 8.12 -21.38
N GLU A 95 3.55 7.61 -20.78
CA GLU A 95 2.26 8.28 -20.66
C GLU A 95 2.00 8.82 -19.26
N GLY A 96 1.35 9.98 -19.15
CA GLY A 96 0.93 10.58 -17.87
C GLY A 96 -0.27 9.87 -17.27
N GLU A 97 -0.17 8.56 -17.04
CA GLU A 97 -1.22 7.67 -16.59
C GLU A 97 -0.94 7.09 -15.19
N VAL A 98 -1.99 6.64 -14.52
CA VAL A 98 -1.94 6.11 -13.14
C VAL A 98 -1.17 4.80 -13.02
N TYR A 99 -1.01 4.05 -14.13
CA TYR A 99 -0.48 2.68 -14.10
C TYR A 99 0.99 2.59 -13.69
N SER A 100 1.82 3.55 -14.10
CA SER A 100 3.23 3.65 -13.68
C SER A 100 3.34 3.76 -12.17
N PHE A 101 2.58 4.66 -11.58
CA PHE A 101 2.59 4.90 -10.14
C PHE A 101 1.96 3.73 -9.37
N SER A 102 0.89 3.14 -9.90
CA SER A 102 0.29 1.92 -9.37
C SER A 102 1.28 0.75 -9.35
N SER A 103 2.02 0.54 -10.43
CA SER A 103 3.05 -0.50 -10.53
C SER A 103 4.17 -0.30 -9.52
N LEU A 104 4.59 0.95 -9.28
CA LEU A 104 5.55 1.26 -8.23
C LEU A 104 5.02 0.85 -6.85
N PHE A 105 3.79 1.21 -6.48
CA PHE A 105 3.20 0.81 -5.20
C PHE A 105 3.17 -0.71 -5.05
N THR A 106 2.75 -1.42 -6.10
CA THR A 106 2.75 -2.89 -6.10
C THR A 106 4.15 -3.46 -5.86
N ALA A 107 5.16 -2.95 -6.56
CA ALA A 107 6.55 -3.42 -6.43
C ALA A 107 7.12 -3.12 -5.03
N VAL A 108 6.87 -1.93 -4.48
CA VAL A 108 7.31 -1.53 -3.14
C VAL A 108 6.64 -2.41 -2.07
N VAL A 109 5.32 -2.58 -2.13
CA VAL A 109 4.57 -3.41 -1.18
C VAL A 109 5.05 -4.86 -1.21
N PHE A 110 5.29 -5.41 -2.41
CA PHE A 110 5.81 -6.76 -2.57
C PHE A 110 7.23 -6.89 -1.98
N TRP A 111 8.10 -5.92 -2.21
CA TRP A 111 9.43 -5.91 -1.61
C TRP A 111 9.37 -5.80 -0.07
N LEU A 112 8.49 -4.97 0.46
CA LEU A 112 8.31 -4.78 1.90
C LEU A 112 7.80 -6.04 2.60
N ILE A 113 6.89 -6.81 1.98
CA ILE A 113 6.43 -8.07 2.58
C ILE A 113 7.53 -9.13 2.64
N LEU A 114 8.43 -9.16 1.66
CA LEU A 114 9.63 -10.01 1.72
C LEU A 114 10.56 -9.58 2.86
N LYS A 115 10.74 -8.27 3.06
CA LYS A 115 11.52 -7.73 4.20
C LYS A 115 10.87 -8.04 5.55
N TRP A 116 9.55 -7.96 5.63
CA TRP A 116 8.82 -8.38 6.81
C TRP A 116 9.02 -9.87 7.08
N GLU A 117 8.93 -10.72 6.07
CA GLU A 117 9.10 -12.17 6.21
C GLU A 117 10.45 -12.53 6.81
N ASP A 118 11.52 -11.86 6.40
CA ASP A 118 12.86 -12.05 6.98
C ASP A 118 12.95 -11.65 8.44
N ASN A 119 12.20 -10.61 8.83
CA ASN A 119 12.24 -10.03 10.17
C ASN A 119 11.01 -10.38 11.01
N ALA A 120 10.16 -11.31 10.58
CA ALA A 120 8.86 -11.59 11.19
C ALA A 120 8.92 -12.02 12.66
N ASP A 121 10.07 -12.55 13.11
CA ASP A 121 10.30 -13.02 14.47
C ASP A 121 11.01 -11.97 15.35
N SER A 122 11.34 -10.80 14.79
CA SER A 122 11.95 -9.69 15.54
C SER A 122 10.90 -8.91 16.37
N PRO A 123 11.30 -8.27 17.48
CA PRO A 123 10.39 -7.55 18.39
C PRO A 123 9.58 -6.43 17.72
N HIS A 124 10.05 -5.89 16.62
CA HIS A 124 9.47 -4.74 15.92
C HIS A 124 9.00 -5.06 14.49
N SER A 125 8.75 -6.34 14.19
CA SER A 125 8.32 -6.77 12.86
C SER A 125 7.02 -6.13 12.39
N ASP A 126 6.10 -5.81 13.32
CA ASP A 126 4.80 -5.22 13.01
C ASP A 126 4.89 -3.86 12.32
N ARG A 127 6.01 -3.13 12.47
CA ARG A 127 6.24 -1.85 11.79
C ARG A 127 6.23 -1.99 10.27
N TRP A 128 6.70 -3.10 9.75
CA TRP A 128 6.66 -3.38 8.31
C TRP A 128 5.23 -3.58 7.81
N LEU A 129 4.39 -4.29 8.57
CA LEU A 129 2.98 -4.48 8.23
C LEU A 129 2.20 -3.17 8.28
N ILE A 130 2.50 -2.29 9.26
CA ILE A 130 1.91 -0.95 9.33
C ILE A 130 2.29 -0.13 8.11
N LEU A 131 3.57 -0.14 7.71
CA LEU A 131 4.02 0.57 6.52
C LEU A 131 3.37 0.02 5.24
N ILE A 132 3.25 -1.30 5.12
CA ILE A 132 2.55 -1.95 4.00
C ILE A 132 1.08 -1.49 3.96
N ALA A 133 0.37 -1.53 5.08
CA ALA A 133 -1.02 -1.11 5.15
C ALA A 133 -1.18 0.38 4.78
N TYR A 134 -0.29 1.24 5.25
CA TYR A 134 -0.27 2.66 4.89
C TYR A 134 -0.06 2.86 3.38
N LEU A 135 0.92 2.17 2.78
CA LEU A 135 1.18 2.27 1.33
C LEU A 135 0.03 1.70 0.50
N VAL A 136 -0.58 0.60 0.93
CA VAL A 136 -1.80 0.07 0.29
C VAL A 136 -2.93 1.10 0.37
N GLY A 137 -3.11 1.75 1.52
CA GLY A 137 -4.08 2.84 1.68
C GLY A 137 -3.80 4.02 0.75
N LEU A 138 -2.56 4.52 0.69
CA LEU A 138 -2.16 5.58 -0.24
C LEU A 138 -2.37 5.19 -1.70
N SER A 139 -2.10 3.93 -2.05
CA SER A 139 -2.24 3.43 -3.41
C SER A 139 -3.68 3.45 -3.92
N ILE A 140 -4.67 3.41 -3.03
CA ILE A 140 -6.09 3.59 -3.37
C ILE A 140 -6.31 4.96 -4.03
N GLY A 141 -5.59 5.99 -3.57
CA GLY A 141 -5.60 7.32 -4.18
C GLY A 141 -4.88 7.43 -5.52
N VAL A 142 -4.29 6.34 -6.02
CA VAL A 142 -3.72 6.20 -7.36
C VAL A 142 -4.56 5.26 -8.19
N HIS A 143 -4.72 4.01 -7.75
CA HIS A 143 -5.49 3.00 -8.47
C HIS A 143 -5.93 1.85 -7.55
N LEU A 144 -7.19 1.42 -7.66
CA LEU A 144 -7.78 0.36 -6.83
C LEU A 144 -7.15 -1.02 -7.06
N LEU A 145 -6.49 -1.23 -8.20
CA LEU A 145 -5.85 -2.51 -8.55
C LEU A 145 -4.80 -2.93 -7.51
N ASN A 146 -4.18 -1.99 -6.80
CA ASN A 146 -3.21 -2.29 -5.76
C ASN A 146 -3.78 -3.10 -4.58
N LEU A 147 -5.09 -3.11 -4.39
CA LEU A 147 -5.73 -3.97 -3.39
C LEU A 147 -5.56 -5.46 -3.68
N LEU A 148 -5.23 -5.82 -4.93
CA LEU A 148 -4.90 -7.21 -5.30
C LEU A 148 -3.59 -7.72 -4.66
N CYS A 149 -2.78 -6.82 -4.07
CA CYS A 149 -1.64 -7.24 -3.24
C CYS A 149 -2.08 -7.89 -1.91
N ILE A 150 -3.28 -7.61 -1.41
CA ILE A 150 -3.77 -8.12 -0.12
C ILE A 150 -3.74 -9.65 -0.06
N PRO A 151 -4.23 -10.40 -1.06
CA PRO A 151 -4.13 -11.86 -1.06
C PRO A 151 -2.69 -12.37 -0.92
N ALA A 152 -1.75 -11.77 -1.64
CA ALA A 152 -0.34 -12.13 -1.55
C ALA A 152 0.24 -11.88 -0.15
N ILE A 153 -0.07 -10.71 0.44
CA ILE A 153 0.35 -10.34 1.79
C ILE A 153 -0.20 -11.35 2.81
N VAL A 154 -1.50 -11.66 2.73
CA VAL A 154 -2.17 -12.62 3.64
C VAL A 154 -1.54 -13.99 3.54
N LEU A 155 -1.22 -14.48 2.34
CA LEU A 155 -0.56 -15.76 2.14
C LEU A 155 0.86 -15.78 2.74
N VAL A 156 1.66 -14.74 2.53
CA VAL A 156 3.00 -14.66 3.12
C VAL A 156 2.92 -14.66 4.64
N VAL A 157 1.99 -13.90 5.23
CA VAL A 157 1.76 -13.87 6.68
C VAL A 157 1.30 -15.25 7.18
N TYR A 158 0.37 -15.89 6.49
CA TYR A 158 -0.12 -17.22 6.82
C TYR A 158 1.03 -18.24 6.84
N TYR A 159 1.80 -18.34 5.76
CA TYR A 159 2.88 -19.32 5.66
C TYR A 159 4.04 -19.05 6.62
N LYS A 160 4.22 -17.80 7.05
CA LYS A 160 5.28 -17.43 8.00
C LYS A 160 4.88 -17.67 9.45
N LYS A 161 3.64 -17.35 9.83
CA LYS A 161 3.22 -17.29 11.25
C LYS A 161 2.46 -18.52 11.74
N PHE A 162 1.90 -19.33 10.84
CA PHE A 162 1.06 -20.47 11.24
C PHE A 162 1.77 -21.78 10.91
N PRO A 163 1.98 -22.67 11.90
CA PRO A 163 2.47 -24.04 11.69
C PRO A 163 1.38 -24.91 11.07
N GLY A 164 1.75 -25.93 10.32
CA GLY A 164 0.79 -26.89 9.76
C GLY A 164 0.22 -26.46 8.40
N LYS A 165 1.09 -26.42 7.39
CA LYS A 165 0.76 -26.06 6.01
C LYS A 165 -0.15 -27.12 5.38
N ASN A 166 -1.47 -26.86 5.37
CA ASN A 166 -2.46 -27.72 4.70
C ASN A 166 -3.17 -26.88 3.63
N TRP A 167 -3.42 -27.48 2.47
CA TRP A 167 -4.12 -26.83 1.35
C TRP A 167 -5.49 -26.24 1.74
N LYS A 168 -6.23 -26.88 2.67
CA LYS A 168 -7.51 -26.38 3.19
C LYS A 168 -7.37 -25.03 3.90
N TYR A 169 -6.34 -24.88 4.72
CA TYR A 169 -6.07 -23.61 5.40
C TYR A 169 -5.49 -22.56 4.46
N THR A 170 -4.81 -22.96 3.39
CA THR A 170 -4.39 -22.05 2.31
C THR A 170 -5.63 -21.49 1.59
N LEU A 171 -6.60 -22.32 1.26
CA LEU A 171 -7.87 -21.86 0.69
C LEU A 171 -8.64 -20.97 1.66
N LEU A 172 -8.64 -21.27 2.96
CA LEU A 172 -9.24 -20.42 3.97
C LEU A 172 -8.54 -19.05 4.02
N ALA A 173 -7.21 -19.01 3.98
CA ALA A 173 -6.44 -17.76 3.95
C ALA A 173 -6.77 -16.92 2.71
N LEU A 174 -6.93 -17.56 1.54
CA LEU A 174 -7.39 -16.90 0.31
C LEU A 174 -8.82 -16.37 0.45
N ALA A 175 -9.74 -17.14 1.01
CA ALA A 175 -11.11 -16.67 1.25
C ALA A 175 -11.14 -15.48 2.21
N VAL A 176 -10.37 -15.53 3.30
CA VAL A 176 -10.21 -14.39 4.24
C VAL A 176 -9.65 -13.17 3.51
N SER A 177 -8.65 -13.34 2.63
CA SER A 177 -8.09 -12.22 1.87
C SER A 177 -9.10 -11.60 0.91
N ALA A 178 -9.94 -12.40 0.25
CA ALA A 178 -11.01 -11.91 -0.61
C ALA A 178 -12.06 -11.12 0.19
N ILE A 179 -12.42 -11.60 1.37
CA ILE A 179 -13.31 -10.88 2.30
C ILE A 179 -12.67 -9.55 2.73
N LEU A 180 -11.38 -9.53 3.05
CA LEU A 180 -10.67 -8.29 3.39
C LEU A 180 -10.68 -7.28 2.25
N VAL A 181 -10.43 -7.72 1.01
CA VAL A 181 -10.53 -6.85 -0.17
C VAL A 181 -11.96 -6.31 -0.31
N ALA A 182 -12.98 -7.16 -0.15
CA ALA A 182 -14.38 -6.72 -0.23
C ALA A 182 -14.73 -5.72 0.89
N ILE A 183 -14.27 -5.94 2.11
CA ILE A 183 -14.46 -4.99 3.23
C ILE A 183 -13.81 -3.64 2.91
N VAL A 184 -12.60 -3.62 2.36
CA VAL A 184 -11.94 -2.38 1.96
C VAL A 184 -12.71 -1.67 0.87
N LEU A 185 -13.05 -2.37 -0.22
CA LEU A 185 -13.71 -1.77 -1.39
C LEU A 185 -15.12 -1.29 -1.11
N TYR A 186 -15.94 -2.08 -0.42
CA TYR A 186 -17.37 -1.80 -0.23
C TYR A 186 -17.69 -1.23 1.15
N GLY A 187 -16.85 -1.48 2.16
CA GLY A 187 -17.04 -0.99 3.51
C GLY A 187 -16.22 0.27 3.80
N ILE A 188 -14.89 0.16 3.75
CA ILE A 188 -14.01 1.22 4.24
C ILE A 188 -13.97 2.40 3.27
N VAL A 189 -13.69 2.16 1.98
CA VAL A 189 -13.54 3.26 1.01
C VAL A 189 -14.78 4.15 0.95
N PRO A 190 -16.00 3.64 0.70
CA PRO A 190 -17.19 4.47 0.72
C PRO A 190 -17.64 4.86 2.14
N GLY A 191 -17.36 4.02 3.16
CA GLY A 191 -17.84 4.21 4.53
C GLY A 191 -17.24 5.44 5.20
N VAL A 192 -15.94 5.67 5.05
CA VAL A 192 -15.26 6.84 5.63
C VAL A 192 -15.91 8.14 5.16
N VAL A 193 -16.20 8.23 3.86
CA VAL A 193 -16.85 9.42 3.27
C VAL A 193 -18.28 9.55 3.72
N LYS A 194 -19.07 8.47 3.70
CA LYS A 194 -20.47 8.47 4.13
C LYS A 194 -20.62 8.87 5.58
N VAL A 195 -19.78 8.35 6.46
CA VAL A 195 -19.81 8.70 7.90
C VAL A 195 -19.47 10.17 8.09
N GLY A 196 -18.47 10.70 7.37
CA GLY A 196 -18.17 12.13 7.37
C GLY A 196 -19.37 12.97 6.92
N GLY A 197 -20.05 12.57 5.85
CA GLY A 197 -21.29 13.21 5.39
C GLY A 197 -22.43 13.14 6.42
N TRP A 198 -22.61 12.03 7.13
CA TRP A 198 -23.60 11.93 8.21
C TRP A 198 -23.29 12.86 9.38
N PHE A 199 -22.01 12.99 9.75
CA PHE A 199 -21.62 13.97 10.76
C PHE A 199 -21.94 15.39 10.32
N GLU A 200 -21.65 15.74 9.08
CA GLU A 200 -21.96 17.06 8.55
C GLU A 200 -23.47 17.34 8.57
N LEU A 201 -24.28 16.42 8.07
CA LEU A 201 -25.74 16.54 8.10
C LEU A 201 -26.30 16.67 9.53
N LEU A 202 -25.75 15.92 10.49
CA LEU A 202 -26.14 15.99 11.88
C LEU A 202 -25.83 17.36 12.48
N PHE A 203 -24.62 17.87 12.28
CA PHE A 203 -24.20 19.14 12.88
C PHE A 203 -24.87 20.34 12.24
N VAL A 204 -25.04 20.35 10.92
CA VAL A 204 -25.69 21.46 10.21
C VAL A 204 -27.20 21.41 10.36
N ASN A 205 -27.85 20.27 10.08
CA ASN A 205 -29.32 20.21 9.99
C ASN A 205 -30.00 20.01 11.34
N VAL A 206 -29.36 19.30 12.30
CA VAL A 206 -29.99 19.07 13.61
C VAL A 206 -29.52 20.09 14.65
N PHE A 207 -28.22 20.37 14.70
CA PHE A 207 -27.66 21.31 15.68
C PHE A 207 -27.59 22.76 15.18
N GLY A 208 -27.92 23.03 13.92
CA GLY A 208 -27.89 24.37 13.32
C GLY A 208 -26.51 25.02 13.27
N MET A 209 -25.45 24.21 13.23
CA MET A 209 -24.07 24.69 13.21
C MET A 209 -23.65 25.14 11.80
N PRO A 210 -22.60 25.98 11.67
CA PRO A 210 -22.06 26.38 10.38
C PRO A 210 -21.57 25.17 9.55
N PHE A 211 -21.59 25.30 8.22
CA PHE A 211 -21.05 24.30 7.28
C PHE A 211 -19.62 23.92 7.64
N ASN A 212 -19.28 22.67 7.39
CA ASN A 212 -18.01 22.00 7.69
C ASN A 212 -17.76 21.71 9.19
N THR A 213 -18.62 22.10 10.12
CA THR A 213 -18.43 21.81 11.55
C THR A 213 -18.46 20.30 11.82
N GLY A 214 -19.43 19.58 11.24
CA GLY A 214 -19.53 18.13 11.38
C GLY A 214 -18.33 17.41 10.79
N LEU A 215 -17.85 17.86 9.63
CA LEU A 215 -16.66 17.33 9.00
C LEU A 215 -15.41 17.49 9.88
N TYR A 216 -15.19 18.67 10.45
CA TYR A 216 -14.06 18.90 11.36
C TYR A 216 -14.11 17.99 12.60
N VAL A 217 -15.28 17.87 13.21
CA VAL A 217 -15.48 16.98 14.37
C VAL A 217 -15.18 15.53 13.98
N TYR A 218 -15.70 15.08 12.84
CA TYR A 218 -15.41 13.74 12.32
C TYR A 218 -13.92 13.52 12.10
N LEU A 219 -13.21 14.44 11.47
CA LEU A 219 -11.78 14.33 11.21
C LEU A 219 -10.99 14.29 12.52
N ILE A 220 -11.33 15.12 13.51
CA ILE A 220 -10.69 15.10 14.83
C ILE A 220 -10.90 13.74 15.51
N LEU A 221 -12.11 13.18 15.47
CA LEU A 221 -12.41 11.87 16.03
C LEU A 221 -11.68 10.77 15.28
N LEU A 222 -11.64 10.80 13.95
CA LEU A 222 -10.94 9.83 13.12
C LEU A 222 -9.44 9.83 13.42
N PHE A 223 -8.78 10.99 13.31
CA PHE A 223 -7.35 11.09 13.58
C PHE A 223 -7.01 10.87 15.06
N GLY A 224 -7.89 11.29 15.97
CA GLY A 224 -7.74 11.04 17.40
C GLY A 224 -7.77 9.56 17.74
N THR A 225 -8.69 8.79 17.15
CA THR A 225 -8.77 7.33 17.35
C THR A 225 -7.55 6.61 16.75
N LEU A 226 -7.08 7.07 15.57
CA LEU A 226 -5.85 6.55 14.96
C LEU A 226 -4.63 6.79 15.85
N ALA A 227 -4.45 8.03 16.32
CA ALA A 227 -3.35 8.40 17.20
C ALA A 227 -3.41 7.62 18.54
N ALA A 228 -4.60 7.51 19.14
CA ALA A 228 -4.81 6.72 20.34
C ALA A 228 -4.46 5.24 20.11
N GLY A 229 -4.87 4.66 18.98
CA GLY A 229 -4.51 3.29 18.59
C GLY A 229 -2.99 3.09 18.50
N ILE A 230 -2.27 4.01 17.86
CA ILE A 230 -0.81 3.97 17.76
C ILE A 230 -0.15 4.05 19.14
N ILE A 231 -0.55 5.02 19.96
CA ILE A 231 0.00 5.22 21.30
C ILE A 231 -0.27 4.00 22.19
N CYS A 232 -1.50 3.45 22.16
CA CYS A 232 -1.86 2.26 22.91
C CYS A 232 -1.02 1.05 22.48
N THR A 233 -0.78 0.86 21.19
CA THR A 233 0.05 -0.24 20.69
C THR A 233 1.47 -0.17 21.24
N GLU A 234 2.08 1.00 21.23
CA GLU A 234 3.45 1.16 21.72
C GLU A 234 3.54 0.97 23.24
N ARG A 235 2.52 1.39 24.00
CA ARG A 235 2.49 1.23 25.47
C ARG A 235 2.19 -0.19 25.93
N PHE A 236 1.30 -0.92 25.23
CA PHE A 236 0.88 -2.28 25.62
C PHE A 236 1.77 -3.38 25.05
N LYS A 237 2.76 -3.06 24.23
CA LYS A 237 3.71 -3.99 23.62
C LYS A 237 4.43 -4.88 24.64
N ALA A 238 4.52 -4.44 25.90
CA ALA A 238 5.24 -5.13 26.96
C ALA A 238 4.38 -6.14 27.78
N GLN A 239 3.07 -6.20 27.60
CA GLN A 239 2.23 -6.87 28.59
C GLN A 239 1.47 -8.14 28.20
N THR A 240 1.07 -8.37 26.95
CA THR A 240 0.39 -9.65 26.61
C THR A 240 0.30 -9.97 25.12
N THR A 241 0.51 -11.25 24.77
CA THR A 241 0.53 -11.76 23.39
C THR A 241 -0.83 -11.66 22.65
N LYS A 242 -1.97 -11.74 23.37
CA LYS A 242 -3.32 -11.63 22.77
C LYS A 242 -3.73 -10.18 22.52
N ALA A 243 -3.52 -9.31 23.48
CA ALA A 243 -3.79 -7.87 23.32
C ALA A 243 -2.91 -7.26 22.23
N GLN A 244 -1.66 -7.69 22.12
CA GLN A 244 -0.70 -7.27 21.11
C GLN A 244 -1.18 -7.61 19.68
N LYS A 245 -1.72 -8.82 19.44
CA LYS A 245 -2.26 -9.23 18.15
C LYS A 245 -3.49 -8.41 17.74
N THR A 246 -4.40 -8.16 18.68
CA THR A 246 -5.61 -7.38 18.43
C THR A 246 -5.29 -5.92 18.18
N VAL A 247 -4.37 -5.34 18.95
CA VAL A 247 -3.96 -3.94 18.81
C VAL A 247 -3.16 -3.72 17.52
N SER A 248 -2.28 -4.66 17.15
CA SER A 248 -1.58 -4.59 15.85
C SER A 248 -2.56 -4.67 14.66
N ALA A 249 -3.60 -5.51 14.75
CA ALA A 249 -4.62 -5.60 13.71
C ALA A 249 -5.44 -4.29 13.59
N ILE A 250 -5.83 -3.69 14.70
CA ILE A 250 -6.52 -2.40 14.73
C ILE A 250 -5.63 -1.30 14.15
N LEU A 251 -4.35 -1.32 14.46
CA LEU A 251 -3.38 -0.33 13.99
C LEU A 251 -3.15 -0.45 12.47
N VAL A 252 -2.99 -1.67 11.96
CA VAL A 252 -2.87 -1.93 10.52
C VAL A 252 -4.12 -1.43 9.78
N ALA A 253 -5.31 -1.76 10.29
CA ALA A 253 -6.57 -1.25 9.74
C ALA A 253 -6.65 0.28 9.79
N SER A 254 -6.22 0.88 10.91
CA SER A 254 -6.24 2.33 11.13
C SER A 254 -5.31 3.08 10.19
N VAL A 255 -4.08 2.57 9.98
CA VAL A 255 -3.12 3.20 9.07
C VAL A 255 -3.55 3.06 7.61
N ALA A 256 -4.17 1.93 7.24
CA ALA A 256 -4.78 1.79 5.92
C ALA A 256 -5.88 2.84 5.67
N LEU A 257 -6.64 3.20 6.70
CA LEU A 257 -7.65 4.26 6.63
C LEU A 257 -7.06 5.66 6.35
N LEU A 258 -5.80 5.93 6.71
CA LEU A 258 -5.17 7.22 6.42
C LEU A 258 -5.02 7.51 4.92
N GLY A 259 -4.89 6.48 4.09
CA GLY A 259 -4.85 6.63 2.63
C GLY A 259 -6.21 6.97 2.00
N ILE A 260 -7.31 6.64 2.67
CA ILE A 260 -8.68 6.77 2.13
C ILE A 260 -9.15 8.22 1.95
N PRO A 261 -8.80 9.20 2.81
CA PRO A 261 -9.17 10.60 2.58
C PRO A 261 -8.73 11.14 1.22
N PHE A 262 -7.61 10.66 0.70
CA PHE A 262 -7.13 11.02 -0.64
C PHE A 262 -8.04 10.49 -1.76
N TYR A 263 -8.75 9.40 -1.51
CA TYR A 263 -9.72 8.84 -2.45
C TYR A 263 -11.11 9.48 -2.28
N GLY A 264 -11.54 9.68 -1.02
CA GLY A 264 -12.86 10.18 -0.67
C GLY A 264 -13.18 11.56 -1.22
N HIS A 265 -12.17 12.41 -1.39
CA HIS A 265 -12.36 13.77 -1.93
C HIS A 265 -12.93 13.80 -3.36
N ASN A 266 -12.74 12.73 -4.15
CA ASN A 266 -13.26 12.67 -5.52
C ASN A 266 -14.61 11.94 -5.67
N VAL A 267 -15.13 11.33 -4.61
CA VAL A 267 -16.42 10.62 -4.64
C VAL A 267 -17.59 11.54 -4.25
N THR A 268 -17.29 12.72 -3.71
CA THR A 268 -18.27 13.69 -3.17
C THR A 268 -18.53 14.90 -4.06
N PHE A 269 -17.91 15.00 -5.25
CA PHE A 269 -18.13 16.10 -6.20
C PHE A 269 -18.56 15.59 -7.57
#